data_4ae7710db8f1f02c567e88a5ab751794
#
_entry.id   4ae7710db8f1f02c567e88a5ab751794
#
_cell.length_a   1.000
_cell.length_b   1.000
_cell.length_c   1.000
_cell.angle_alpha   90.00
_cell.angle_beta   90.00
_cell.angle_gamma   90.00
#
_symmetry.space_group_name_H-M   'P 1'
#
loop_
_entity.id
_entity.type
_entity.pdbx_description
1 polymer ?
#
loop_
_entity_poly.entity_id
_entity_poly.type
_entity_poly.pdbx_seq_one_letter_code
_entity_poly.pdbx_strand_id
1 'polypeptide(L)'
;QVKCYYINATKIAQEIGLGNRTNTILQSAFFRITGVIPVEQAVEEMKHFIVKSYGKKGQDVVDKNYQAVDRGGEYKQLAIDPAWASLPADAKVERDEPAYISELVRPINAQNGDLLPVSAFKVSEDGTWAQGTAAYEKRGVAAFVPVWKKENCIQCNKCAFVCPHAAIRPFVLNEEELKGYQGESIEMKAPAAMKGMHFVQQVDVLDCLGCGNCADVCPGLKGVKALEMVPLEGQMGEAANWDYCVKNVKSKQDLVDIKLNPKNSQFATPLFEFSGACSGCG
;
A
#
# COMPACT_ATOMS: atom_id res chain seq x y z
N GLN A 1 -5.02 6.79 33.68
CA GLN A 1 -5.80 7.50 32.67
C GLN A 1 -4.93 7.64 31.41
N VAL A 2 -5.36 7.07 30.29
CA VAL A 2 -4.63 7.13 29.02
C VAL A 2 -4.86 8.49 28.38
N LYS A 3 -3.80 9.15 27.93
CA LYS A 3 -3.88 10.36 27.09
C LYS A 3 -3.66 9.94 25.62
N CYS A 4 -4.59 10.28 24.75
CA CYS A 4 -4.52 10.01 23.33
C CYS A 4 -4.33 11.32 22.56
N TYR A 5 -3.38 11.34 21.62
CA TYR A 5 -3.11 12.49 20.78
C TYR A 5 -3.17 12.09 19.32
N TYR A 6 -3.56 13.02 18.45
CA TYR A 6 -3.61 12.81 17.01
C TYR A 6 -3.10 14.03 16.24
N ILE A 7 -2.52 13.78 15.06
CA ILE A 7 -2.04 14.79 14.13
C ILE A 7 -2.23 14.30 12.69
N ASN A 8 -2.74 15.15 11.81
CA ASN A 8 -2.80 14.83 10.37
C ASN A 8 -1.48 15.20 9.69
N ALA A 9 -0.45 14.38 9.92
CA ALA A 9 0.89 14.63 9.38
C ALA A 9 0.93 14.56 7.85
N THR A 10 0.08 13.74 7.21
CA THR A 10 -0.03 13.66 5.75
C THR A 10 -0.50 14.98 5.15
N LYS A 11 -1.56 15.58 5.70
CA LYS A 11 -2.04 16.88 5.26
C LYS A 11 -0.97 17.96 5.41
N ILE A 12 -0.31 18.00 6.57
CA ILE A 12 0.78 18.95 6.83
C ILE A 12 1.91 18.77 5.80
N ALA A 13 2.35 17.53 5.55
CA ALA A 13 3.42 17.24 4.60
C ALA A 13 3.09 17.72 3.17
N GLN A 14 1.84 17.53 2.75
CA GLN A 14 1.35 18.00 1.44
C GLN A 14 1.36 19.53 1.35
N GLU A 15 0.83 20.22 2.36
CA GLU A 15 0.75 21.69 2.41
C GLU A 15 2.12 22.36 2.35
N ILE A 16 3.15 21.77 2.97
CA ILE A 16 4.52 22.30 2.96
C ILE A 16 5.37 21.77 1.79
N GLY A 17 4.80 20.96 0.90
CA GLY A 17 5.49 20.46 -0.29
C GLY A 17 6.47 19.31 -0.03
N LEU A 18 6.28 18.54 1.04
CA LEU A 18 7.03 17.31 1.34
C LEU A 18 6.35 16.05 0.80
N GLY A 19 5.19 16.16 0.13
CA GLY A 19 4.43 15.04 -0.40
C GLY A 19 3.97 14.11 0.73
N ASN A 20 4.36 12.84 0.71
CA ASN A 20 3.98 11.85 1.73
C ASN A 20 5.02 11.69 2.86
N ARG A 21 6.01 12.57 2.97
CA ARG A 21 7.09 12.47 3.96
C ARG A 21 6.64 13.06 5.31
N THR A 22 6.14 12.22 6.18
CA THR A 22 5.57 12.60 7.48
C THR A 22 6.51 12.44 8.66
N ASN A 23 7.64 11.74 8.48
CA ASN A 23 8.55 11.34 9.56
C ASN A 23 9.03 12.50 10.44
N THR A 24 9.48 13.61 9.85
CA THR A 24 9.97 14.79 10.61
C THR A 24 8.86 15.43 11.44
N ILE A 25 7.63 15.49 10.90
CA ILE A 25 6.44 16.02 11.61
C ILE A 25 6.12 15.16 12.81
N LEU A 26 6.07 13.82 12.62
CA LEU A 26 5.75 12.87 13.68
C LEU A 26 6.85 12.82 14.75
N GLN A 27 8.12 12.92 14.37
CA GLN A 27 9.24 12.99 15.30
C GLN A 27 9.15 14.25 16.19
N SER A 28 8.83 15.39 15.59
CA SER A 28 8.63 16.63 16.34
C SER A 28 7.44 16.52 17.30
N ALA A 29 6.31 15.96 16.85
CA ALA A 29 5.16 15.69 17.70
C ALA A 29 5.52 14.78 18.88
N PHE A 30 6.29 13.72 18.63
CA PHE A 30 6.75 12.80 19.67
C PHE A 30 7.52 13.52 20.78
N PHE A 31 8.53 14.30 20.44
CA PHE A 31 9.32 15.03 21.44
C PHE A 31 8.48 16.03 22.24
N ARG A 32 7.55 16.72 21.57
CA ARG A 32 6.66 17.69 22.21
C ARG A 32 5.66 17.05 23.17
N ILE A 33 5.16 15.85 22.85
CA ILE A 33 4.17 15.12 23.67
C ILE A 33 4.83 14.42 24.84
N THR A 34 5.99 13.79 24.61
CA THR A 34 6.64 12.93 25.61
C THR A 34 7.52 13.72 26.58
N GLY A 35 8.10 14.83 26.12
CA GLY A 35 9.02 15.63 26.94
C GLY A 35 10.26 14.86 27.44
N VAL A 36 10.67 13.81 26.71
CA VAL A 36 11.88 13.00 27.07
C VAL A 36 13.16 13.83 27.10
N ILE A 37 13.17 14.94 26.38
CA ILE A 37 14.15 16.03 26.48
C ILE A 37 13.39 17.37 26.41
N PRO A 38 13.97 18.49 26.86
CA PRO A 38 13.33 19.81 26.75
C PRO A 38 12.93 20.09 25.29
N VAL A 39 11.72 20.59 25.08
CA VAL A 39 11.16 20.76 23.73
C VAL A 39 12.01 21.70 22.88
N GLU A 40 12.51 22.78 23.46
CA GLU A 40 13.36 23.76 22.79
C GLU A 40 14.66 23.11 22.30
N GLN A 41 15.27 22.28 23.15
CA GLN A 41 16.48 21.52 22.78
C GLN A 41 16.17 20.52 21.67
N ALA A 42 15.03 19.80 21.74
CA ALA A 42 14.62 18.86 20.70
C ALA A 42 14.45 19.54 19.34
N VAL A 43 13.78 20.70 19.33
CA VAL A 43 13.55 21.48 18.09
C VAL A 43 14.88 21.99 17.51
N GLU A 44 15.78 22.48 18.35
CA GLU A 44 17.10 22.98 17.94
C GLU A 44 17.93 21.85 17.31
N GLU A 45 18.03 20.70 17.97
CA GLU A 45 18.76 19.54 17.48
C GLU A 45 18.16 18.99 16.18
N MET A 46 16.85 18.89 16.10
CA MET A 46 16.19 18.48 14.86
C MET A 46 16.54 19.41 13.69
N LYS A 47 16.49 20.72 13.91
CA LYS A 47 16.86 21.72 12.89
C LYS A 47 18.35 21.64 12.51
N HIS A 48 19.23 21.44 13.48
CA HIS A 48 20.66 21.20 13.25
C HIS A 48 20.88 19.97 12.34
N PHE A 49 20.27 18.81 12.67
CA PHE A 49 20.41 17.60 11.88
C PHE A 49 19.79 17.71 10.48
N ILE A 50 18.74 18.50 10.30
CA ILE A 50 18.17 18.81 8.99
C ILE A 50 19.20 19.52 8.10
N VAL A 51 19.93 20.52 8.61
CA VAL A 51 20.99 21.18 7.85
C VAL A 51 22.09 20.20 7.47
N LYS A 52 22.53 19.36 8.42
CA LYS A 52 23.54 18.33 8.18
C LYS A 52 23.12 17.31 7.11
N SER A 53 21.86 16.90 7.11
CA SER A 53 21.35 15.87 6.21
C SER A 53 20.92 16.40 4.85
N TYR A 54 20.35 17.61 4.81
CA TYR A 54 19.69 18.15 3.62
C TYR A 54 20.33 19.44 3.10
N GLY A 55 21.29 20.06 3.79
CA GLY A 55 21.90 21.32 3.37
C GLY A 55 22.47 21.29 1.95
N LYS A 56 23.04 20.15 1.52
CA LYS A 56 23.54 19.95 0.15
C LYS A 56 22.44 19.87 -0.91
N LYS A 57 21.16 19.69 -0.51
CA LYS A 57 20.01 19.58 -1.44
C LYS A 57 19.35 20.94 -1.72
N GLY A 58 19.85 22.02 -1.08
CA GLY A 58 19.37 23.37 -1.25
C GLY A 58 18.51 23.88 -0.09
N GLN A 59 18.46 25.21 0.05
CA GLN A 59 17.80 25.88 1.16
C GLN A 59 16.29 25.62 1.20
N ASP A 60 15.62 25.52 0.05
CA ASP A 60 14.19 25.20 -0.04
C ASP A 60 13.85 23.87 0.66
N VAL A 61 14.70 22.84 0.52
CA VAL A 61 14.51 21.55 1.20
C VAL A 61 14.70 21.67 2.70
N VAL A 62 15.67 22.46 3.15
CA VAL A 62 15.91 22.75 4.58
C VAL A 62 14.71 23.47 5.17
N ASP A 63 14.22 24.52 4.52
CA ASP A 63 13.11 25.35 5.00
C ASP A 63 11.80 24.55 5.11
N LYS A 64 11.50 23.67 4.13
CA LYS A 64 10.36 22.75 4.21
C LYS A 64 10.45 21.79 5.40
N ASN A 65 11.65 21.26 5.68
CA ASN A 65 11.86 20.40 6.84
C ASN A 65 11.81 21.19 8.17
N TYR A 66 12.22 22.44 8.20
CA TYR A 66 12.02 23.32 9.36
C TYR A 66 10.55 23.54 9.65
N GLN A 67 9.74 23.83 8.62
CA GLN A 67 8.29 23.93 8.75
C GLN A 67 7.68 22.61 9.28
N ALA A 68 8.19 21.46 8.85
CA ALA A 68 7.75 20.16 9.36
C ALA A 68 8.02 20.01 10.87
N VAL A 69 9.20 20.46 11.36
CA VAL A 69 9.51 20.47 12.79
C VAL A 69 8.57 21.41 13.55
N ASP A 70 8.35 22.62 13.05
CA ASP A 70 7.51 23.61 13.73
C ASP A 70 6.05 23.16 13.77
N ARG A 71 5.50 22.66 12.65
CA ARG A 71 4.13 22.18 12.52
C ARG A 71 3.86 20.82 13.19
N GLY A 72 4.89 20.11 13.63
CA GLY A 72 4.74 18.94 14.51
C GLY A 72 4.07 19.27 15.85
N GLY A 73 3.98 20.56 16.23
CA GLY A 73 3.21 21.04 17.37
C GLY A 73 1.70 21.14 17.15
N GLU A 74 1.18 20.93 15.93
CA GLU A 74 -0.25 21.03 15.60
C GLU A 74 -1.08 19.79 16.02
N TYR A 75 -0.52 18.91 16.87
CA TYR A 75 -1.27 17.79 17.42
C TYR A 75 -2.40 18.27 18.33
N LYS A 76 -3.43 17.43 18.46
CA LYS A 76 -4.58 17.67 19.34
C LYS A 76 -4.72 16.50 20.29
N GLN A 77 -5.18 16.77 21.49
CA GLN A 77 -5.55 15.74 22.46
C GLN A 77 -6.98 15.30 22.20
N LEU A 78 -7.20 13.99 22.10
CA LEU A 78 -8.53 13.41 22.02
C LEU A 78 -9.18 13.42 23.39
N ALA A 79 -10.39 14.00 23.49
CA ALA A 79 -11.23 13.85 24.67
C ALA A 79 -11.79 12.42 24.67
N ILE A 80 -11.35 11.61 25.64
CA ILE A 80 -11.83 10.23 25.78
C ILE A 80 -13.11 10.26 26.61
N ASP A 81 -14.24 9.85 26.02
CA ASP A 81 -15.50 9.70 26.71
C ASP A 81 -15.41 8.50 27.67
N PRO A 82 -15.65 8.70 28.99
CA PRO A 82 -15.68 7.60 29.95
C PRO A 82 -16.67 6.48 29.58
N ALA A 83 -17.73 6.79 28.83
CA ALA A 83 -18.71 5.81 28.39
C ALA A 83 -18.09 4.74 27.44
N TRP A 84 -16.98 5.03 26.77
CA TRP A 84 -16.29 4.05 25.93
C TRP A 84 -15.78 2.82 26.70
N ALA A 85 -15.52 2.97 28.01
CA ALA A 85 -15.12 1.85 28.85
C ALA A 85 -16.22 0.79 29.01
N SER A 86 -17.47 1.17 28.75
CA SER A 86 -18.66 0.31 28.87
C SER A 86 -19.15 -0.21 27.51
N LEU A 87 -18.46 0.12 26.40
CA LEU A 87 -18.82 -0.42 25.09
C LEU A 87 -18.59 -1.93 25.06
N PRO A 88 -19.48 -2.69 24.40
CA PRO A 88 -19.27 -4.11 24.19
C PRO A 88 -17.97 -4.32 23.40
N ALA A 89 -17.27 -5.42 23.68
CA ALA A 89 -16.14 -5.83 22.86
C ALA A 89 -16.60 -6.05 21.41
N ASP A 90 -15.71 -5.72 20.47
CA ASP A 90 -15.97 -5.98 19.05
C ASP A 90 -16.30 -7.46 18.83
N ALA A 91 -17.27 -7.72 17.97
CA ALA A 91 -17.59 -9.09 17.58
C ALA A 91 -16.34 -9.75 16.97
N LYS A 92 -16.07 -10.99 17.38
CA LYS A 92 -15.02 -11.78 16.73
C LYS A 92 -15.36 -11.93 15.25
N VAL A 93 -14.49 -11.43 14.39
CA VAL A 93 -14.60 -11.65 12.95
C VAL A 93 -14.15 -13.08 12.67
N GLU A 94 -15.10 -13.95 12.31
CA GLU A 94 -14.76 -15.25 11.74
C GLU A 94 -14.12 -15.04 10.36
N ARG A 95 -12.97 -15.67 10.15
CA ARG A 95 -12.24 -15.60 8.90
C ARG A 95 -12.06 -16.99 8.35
N ASP A 96 -12.39 -17.16 7.08
CA ASP A 96 -12.05 -18.38 6.35
C ASP A 96 -10.57 -18.31 5.94
N GLU A 97 -9.73 -18.83 6.82
CA GLU A 97 -8.26 -18.79 6.64
C GLU A 97 -7.62 -20.07 7.20
N PRO A 98 -6.47 -20.51 6.65
CA PRO A 98 -5.75 -21.68 7.15
C PRO A 98 -5.34 -21.54 8.62
N ALA A 99 -5.31 -22.68 9.35
CA ALA A 99 -4.87 -22.72 10.74
C ALA A 99 -3.49 -22.10 10.96
N TYR A 100 -2.57 -22.28 10.00
CA TYR A 100 -1.26 -21.62 10.02
C TYR A 100 -1.35 -20.09 10.15
N ILE A 101 -2.33 -19.47 9.47
CA ILE A 101 -2.55 -18.03 9.55
C ILE A 101 -3.21 -17.66 10.88
N SER A 102 -4.31 -18.31 11.24
CA SER A 102 -5.10 -17.96 12.43
C SER A 102 -4.38 -18.25 13.74
N GLU A 103 -3.63 -19.36 13.82
CA GLU A 103 -3.03 -19.87 15.05
C GLU A 103 -1.56 -19.44 15.25
N LEU A 104 -0.84 -19.11 14.17
CA LEU A 104 0.57 -18.70 14.25
C LEU A 104 0.77 -17.25 13.77
N VAL A 105 0.43 -16.95 12.51
CA VAL A 105 0.77 -15.67 11.90
C VAL A 105 0.03 -14.51 12.57
N ARG A 106 -1.29 -14.65 12.82
CA ARG A 106 -2.07 -13.57 13.44
C ARG A 106 -1.69 -13.25 14.86
N PRO A 107 -1.45 -14.21 15.77
CA PRO A 107 -0.93 -13.91 17.09
C PRO A 107 0.41 -13.18 17.04
N ILE A 108 1.32 -13.58 16.16
CA ILE A 108 2.62 -12.89 15.99
C ILE A 108 2.40 -11.44 15.49
N ASN A 109 1.58 -11.23 14.49
CA ASN A 109 1.28 -9.90 13.95
C ASN A 109 0.54 -9.01 14.96
N ALA A 110 -0.23 -9.60 15.87
CA ALA A 110 -0.87 -8.91 16.99
C ALA A 110 0.10 -8.66 18.17
N GLN A 111 1.40 -8.97 18.01
CA GLN A 111 2.43 -8.88 19.06
C GLN A 111 2.17 -9.77 20.29
N ASN A 112 1.44 -10.85 20.10
CA ASN A 112 1.13 -11.87 21.11
C ASN A 112 1.98 -13.15 20.90
N GLY A 113 3.05 -13.08 20.13
CA GLY A 113 3.90 -14.24 19.84
C GLY A 113 4.50 -14.89 21.07
N ASP A 114 4.83 -14.12 22.10
CA ASP A 114 5.36 -14.63 23.37
C ASP A 114 4.37 -15.50 24.17
N LEU A 115 3.08 -15.44 23.83
CA LEU A 115 2.04 -16.28 24.42
C LEU A 115 1.93 -17.64 23.74
N LEU A 116 2.58 -17.81 22.57
CA LEU A 116 2.55 -19.07 21.84
C LEU A 116 3.53 -20.07 22.46
N PRO A 117 3.11 -21.35 22.63
CA PRO A 117 4.04 -22.39 23.06
C PRO A 117 5.06 -22.68 21.94
N VAL A 118 6.25 -23.12 22.32
CA VAL A 118 7.29 -23.49 21.33
C VAL A 118 6.79 -24.52 20.31
N SER A 119 5.89 -25.41 20.73
CA SER A 119 5.27 -26.41 19.84
C SER A 119 4.42 -25.81 18.71
N ALA A 120 3.96 -24.56 18.83
CA ALA A 120 3.24 -23.87 17.74
C ALA A 120 4.13 -23.69 16.49
N PHE A 121 5.44 -23.61 16.68
CA PHE A 121 6.43 -23.44 15.60
C PHE A 121 6.86 -24.76 14.94
N LYS A 122 6.31 -25.90 15.35
CA LYS A 122 6.63 -27.20 14.78
C LYS A 122 6.33 -27.28 13.27
N VAL A 123 5.38 -26.51 12.79
CA VAL A 123 5.03 -26.41 11.36
C VAL A 123 6.12 -25.74 10.51
N SER A 124 7.10 -25.10 11.15
CA SER A 124 8.22 -24.40 10.52
C SER A 124 9.55 -24.74 11.22
N GLU A 125 9.69 -25.96 11.72
CA GLU A 125 10.86 -26.40 12.52
C GLU A 125 12.19 -26.36 11.74
N ASP A 126 12.12 -26.44 10.42
CA ASP A 126 13.25 -26.34 9.49
C ASP A 126 13.50 -24.89 8.98
N GLY A 127 12.75 -23.92 9.48
CA GLY A 127 12.82 -22.51 9.08
C GLY A 127 12.07 -22.19 7.79
N THR A 128 11.37 -23.14 7.18
CA THR A 128 10.51 -22.83 6.03
C THR A 128 9.25 -22.08 6.46
N TRP A 129 8.72 -21.26 5.58
CA TRP A 129 7.51 -20.48 5.78
C TRP A 129 6.49 -20.80 4.72
N ALA A 130 5.20 -20.80 5.09
CA ALA A 130 4.13 -21.08 4.13
C ALA A 130 4.05 -20.02 3.04
N GLN A 131 3.86 -20.45 1.79
CA GLN A 131 3.72 -19.56 0.64
C GLN A 131 2.33 -18.90 0.61
N GLY A 132 2.23 -17.72 -0.04
CA GLY A 132 0.96 -17.03 -0.28
C GLY A 132 0.37 -16.33 0.94
N THR A 133 1.13 -16.09 2.01
CA THR A 133 0.64 -15.43 3.24
C THR A 133 0.20 -13.99 3.00
N ALA A 134 0.67 -13.32 1.94
CA ALA A 134 0.26 -11.97 1.55
C ALA A 134 -1.26 -11.84 1.34
N ALA A 135 -1.93 -12.91 0.90
CA ALA A 135 -3.38 -12.91 0.69
C ALA A 135 -4.18 -12.64 1.97
N TYR A 136 -3.60 -12.92 3.14
CA TYR A 136 -4.25 -12.80 4.45
C TYR A 136 -3.85 -11.55 5.24
N GLU A 137 -2.95 -10.73 4.73
CA GLU A 137 -2.49 -9.51 5.39
C GLU A 137 -2.67 -8.30 4.47
N LYS A 138 -3.80 -7.62 4.63
CA LYS A 138 -4.18 -6.45 3.85
C LYS A 138 -4.19 -5.22 4.75
N ARG A 139 -3.19 -4.34 4.63
CA ARG A 139 -2.94 -3.25 5.57
C ARG A 139 -3.60 -1.92 5.19
N GLY A 140 -3.77 -1.63 3.91
CA GLY A 140 -4.37 -0.38 3.44
C GLY A 140 -3.61 0.88 3.91
N VAL A 141 -2.27 0.86 3.83
CA VAL A 141 -1.42 1.92 4.38
C VAL A 141 -1.23 3.13 3.47
N ALA A 142 -1.65 3.03 2.20
CA ALA A 142 -1.51 4.13 1.25
C ALA A 142 -2.46 5.27 1.56
N ALA A 143 -1.98 6.51 1.55
CA ALA A 143 -2.85 7.69 1.60
C ALA A 143 -3.55 7.93 0.25
N PHE A 144 -2.86 7.60 -0.86
CA PHE A 144 -3.35 7.70 -2.23
C PHE A 144 -3.03 6.43 -2.99
N VAL A 145 -3.97 5.99 -3.83
CA VAL A 145 -3.84 4.81 -4.70
C VAL A 145 -4.12 5.19 -6.15
N PRO A 146 -3.56 4.47 -7.14
CA PRO A 146 -3.82 4.75 -8.54
C PRO A 146 -5.21 4.28 -8.95
N VAL A 147 -5.97 5.15 -9.60
CA VAL A 147 -7.22 4.81 -10.30
C VAL A 147 -6.96 4.68 -11.79
N TRP A 148 -7.51 3.65 -12.40
CA TRP A 148 -7.36 3.38 -13.82
C TRP A 148 -8.41 4.13 -14.65
N LYS A 149 -7.93 4.99 -15.56
CA LYS A 149 -8.72 5.68 -16.57
C LYS A 149 -8.61 4.88 -17.86
N LYS A 150 -9.55 3.99 -18.08
CA LYS A 150 -9.53 3.01 -19.17
C LYS A 150 -9.42 3.62 -20.56
N GLU A 151 -10.05 4.77 -20.78
CA GLU A 151 -10.05 5.51 -22.05
C GLU A 151 -8.66 5.98 -22.49
N ASN A 152 -7.77 6.21 -21.53
CA ASN A 152 -6.40 6.64 -21.78
C ASN A 152 -5.39 5.48 -21.79
N CYS A 153 -5.84 4.25 -21.55
CA CYS A 153 -4.96 3.10 -21.43
C CYS A 153 -4.57 2.53 -22.79
N ILE A 154 -3.26 2.41 -23.02
CA ILE A 154 -2.69 1.79 -24.23
C ILE A 154 -2.27 0.33 -24.01
N GLN A 155 -2.59 -0.27 -22.85
CA GLN A 155 -2.29 -1.66 -22.50
C GLN A 155 -0.79 -2.00 -22.58
N CYS A 156 0.08 -1.11 -22.16
CA CYS A 156 1.53 -1.31 -22.23
C CYS A 156 2.13 -2.05 -21.02
N ASN A 157 1.39 -2.23 -19.94
CA ASN A 157 1.77 -2.90 -18.71
C ASN A 157 3.00 -2.30 -17.96
N LYS A 158 3.46 -1.10 -18.33
CA LYS A 158 4.59 -0.45 -17.64
C LYS A 158 4.29 -0.22 -16.15
N CYS A 159 3.05 0.12 -15.81
CA CYS A 159 2.61 0.31 -14.43
C CYS A 159 2.76 -0.95 -13.59
N ALA A 160 2.39 -2.10 -14.13
CA ALA A 160 2.56 -3.39 -13.45
C ALA A 160 4.04 -3.78 -13.33
N PHE A 161 4.82 -3.51 -14.40
CA PHE A 161 6.25 -3.86 -14.44
C PHE A 161 7.08 -3.12 -13.38
N VAL A 162 6.75 -1.85 -13.09
CA VAL A 162 7.51 -1.04 -12.11
C VAL A 162 6.97 -1.10 -10.69
N CYS A 163 5.85 -1.82 -10.46
CA CYS A 163 5.26 -1.87 -9.13
C CYS A 163 6.12 -2.72 -8.18
N PRO A 164 6.73 -2.13 -7.12
CA PRO A 164 7.59 -2.85 -6.20
C PRO A 164 6.82 -3.84 -5.31
N HIS A 165 5.49 -3.73 -5.25
CA HIS A 165 4.62 -4.55 -4.40
C HIS A 165 3.68 -5.48 -5.16
N ALA A 166 3.81 -5.58 -6.49
CA ALA A 166 2.91 -6.35 -7.32
C ALA A 166 1.41 -5.97 -7.14
N ALA A 167 1.13 -4.79 -6.59
CA ALA A 167 -0.21 -4.32 -6.24
C ALA A 167 -0.99 -3.73 -7.44
N ILE A 168 -0.44 -3.71 -8.63
CA ILE A 168 -1.14 -3.34 -9.86
C ILE A 168 -0.80 -4.36 -10.94
N ARG A 169 -1.83 -5.03 -11.50
CA ARG A 169 -1.64 -6.12 -12.47
C ARG A 169 -2.65 -6.07 -13.60
N PRO A 170 -2.23 -6.42 -14.82
CA PRO A 170 -3.15 -6.61 -15.93
C PRO A 170 -3.81 -7.97 -15.82
N PHE A 171 -5.10 -8.01 -15.96
CA PHE A 171 -5.86 -9.24 -16.15
C PHE A 171 -6.51 -9.23 -17.52
N VAL A 172 -6.63 -10.41 -18.12
CA VAL A 172 -7.32 -10.60 -19.41
C VAL A 172 -8.43 -11.61 -19.20
N LEU A 173 -9.66 -11.15 -19.33
CA LEU A 173 -10.88 -11.89 -19.04
C LEU A 173 -11.52 -12.38 -20.35
N ASN A 174 -11.95 -13.63 -20.37
CA ASN A 174 -12.86 -14.10 -21.41
C ASN A 174 -14.31 -13.72 -21.06
N GLU A 175 -15.28 -14.02 -21.94
CA GLU A 175 -16.68 -13.68 -21.76
C GLU A 175 -17.31 -14.28 -20.48
N GLU A 176 -16.90 -15.48 -20.08
CA GLU A 176 -17.42 -16.14 -18.86
C GLU A 176 -16.84 -15.46 -17.60
N GLU A 177 -15.55 -15.19 -17.59
CA GLU A 177 -14.86 -14.49 -16.49
C GLU A 177 -15.38 -13.05 -16.33
N LEU A 178 -15.76 -12.42 -17.44
CA LEU A 178 -16.29 -11.05 -17.43
C LEU A 178 -17.65 -10.94 -16.74
N LYS A 179 -18.51 -11.97 -16.83
CA LYS A 179 -19.86 -11.95 -16.23
C LYS A 179 -19.86 -11.71 -14.72
N GLY A 180 -18.84 -12.20 -14.02
CA GLY A 180 -18.71 -12.03 -12.56
C GLY A 180 -17.92 -10.82 -12.12
N TYR A 181 -17.27 -10.12 -13.05
CA TYR A 181 -16.46 -8.95 -12.77
C TYR A 181 -17.32 -7.69 -12.71
N GLN A 182 -17.16 -6.89 -11.65
CA GLN A 182 -17.98 -5.69 -11.42
C GLN A 182 -17.27 -4.38 -11.78
N GLY A 183 -15.98 -4.46 -12.14
CA GLY A 183 -15.19 -3.28 -12.50
C GLY A 183 -15.25 -2.94 -13.99
N GLU A 184 -14.42 -2.00 -14.38
CA GLU A 184 -14.32 -1.53 -15.77
C GLU A 184 -13.34 -2.39 -16.59
N SER A 185 -13.65 -2.62 -17.86
CA SER A 185 -12.80 -3.33 -18.81
C SER A 185 -12.76 -2.62 -20.16
N ILE A 186 -11.77 -2.95 -20.97
CA ILE A 186 -11.68 -2.55 -22.39
C ILE A 186 -11.32 -3.76 -23.26
N GLU A 187 -11.66 -3.70 -24.52
CA GLU A 187 -11.29 -4.76 -25.46
C GLU A 187 -9.77 -4.91 -25.56
N MET A 188 -9.28 -6.13 -25.61
CA MET A 188 -7.86 -6.44 -25.75
C MET A 188 -7.36 -6.10 -27.16
N LYS A 189 -6.38 -5.20 -27.27
CA LYS A 189 -5.85 -4.73 -28.56
C LYS A 189 -4.81 -5.67 -29.17
N ALA A 190 -3.99 -6.28 -28.34
CA ALA A 190 -2.89 -7.18 -28.75
C ALA A 190 -2.36 -7.97 -27.56
N PRO A 191 -1.90 -9.22 -27.71
CA PRO A 191 -1.62 -9.91 -28.97
C PRO A 191 -2.87 -10.54 -29.62
N ALA A 192 -2.72 -10.98 -30.87
CA ALA A 192 -3.82 -11.56 -31.64
C ALA A 192 -4.48 -12.78 -30.97
N ALA A 193 -3.72 -13.58 -30.23
CA ALA A 193 -4.21 -14.73 -29.49
C ALA A 193 -5.21 -14.37 -28.36
N MET A 194 -5.25 -13.10 -27.93
CA MET A 194 -6.16 -12.57 -26.92
C MET A 194 -7.29 -11.71 -27.52
N LYS A 195 -7.44 -11.74 -28.87
CA LYS A 195 -8.49 -10.98 -29.54
C LYS A 195 -9.88 -11.45 -29.09
N GLY A 196 -10.77 -10.50 -28.82
CA GLY A 196 -12.12 -10.78 -28.30
C GLY A 196 -12.17 -10.99 -26.78
N MET A 197 -11.03 -10.88 -26.09
CA MET A 197 -10.99 -10.84 -24.63
C MET A 197 -11.01 -9.41 -24.11
N HIS A 198 -11.20 -9.27 -22.81
CA HIS A 198 -11.28 -7.97 -22.11
C HIS A 198 -10.06 -7.75 -21.23
N PHE A 199 -9.43 -6.59 -21.38
CA PHE A 199 -8.30 -6.14 -20.58
C PHE A 199 -8.78 -5.33 -19.38
N VAL A 200 -8.20 -5.61 -18.23
CA VAL A 200 -8.41 -4.87 -16.97
C VAL A 200 -7.05 -4.56 -16.36
N GLN A 201 -6.87 -3.34 -15.90
CA GLN A 201 -5.71 -2.97 -15.06
C GLN A 201 -6.19 -2.83 -13.61
N GLN A 202 -6.11 -3.91 -12.86
CA GLN A 202 -6.63 -3.95 -11.49
C GLN A 202 -5.55 -3.55 -10.48
N VAL A 203 -5.99 -2.88 -9.41
CA VAL A 203 -5.15 -2.44 -8.30
C VAL A 203 -5.58 -3.13 -7.01
N ASP A 204 -4.63 -3.74 -6.31
CA ASP A 204 -4.81 -4.12 -4.91
C ASP A 204 -4.61 -2.88 -4.03
N VAL A 205 -5.70 -2.22 -3.72
CA VAL A 205 -5.67 -0.96 -2.96
C VAL A 205 -5.21 -1.14 -1.51
N LEU A 206 -5.32 -2.37 -0.97
CA LEU A 206 -4.93 -2.70 0.40
C LEU A 206 -3.44 -3.06 0.53
N ASP A 207 -2.81 -3.53 -0.56
CA ASP A 207 -1.37 -3.80 -0.63
C ASP A 207 -0.58 -2.67 -1.29
N CYS A 208 -1.26 -1.69 -1.90
CA CYS A 208 -0.61 -0.52 -2.48
C CYS A 208 0.04 0.35 -1.40
N LEU A 209 1.29 0.80 -1.61
CA LEU A 209 1.99 1.74 -0.73
C LEU A 209 1.84 3.21 -1.14
N GLY A 210 1.15 3.50 -2.22
CA GLY A 210 0.95 4.88 -2.69
C GLY A 210 2.21 5.57 -3.19
N CYS A 211 3.22 4.84 -3.65
CA CYS A 211 4.51 5.40 -4.09
C CYS A 211 4.44 6.23 -5.37
N GLY A 212 3.40 6.07 -6.20
CA GLY A 212 3.18 6.83 -7.43
C GLY A 212 3.93 6.35 -8.66
N ASN A 213 4.89 5.41 -8.55
CA ASN A 213 5.74 4.96 -9.66
C ASN A 213 4.93 4.54 -10.90
N CYS A 214 3.81 3.84 -10.72
CA CYS A 214 2.95 3.38 -11.80
C CYS A 214 2.30 4.55 -12.57
N ALA A 215 1.89 5.60 -11.86
CA ALA A 215 1.34 6.81 -12.46
C ALA A 215 2.43 7.64 -13.15
N ASP A 216 3.65 7.68 -12.58
CA ASP A 216 4.76 8.45 -13.15
C ASP A 216 5.23 7.88 -14.50
N VAL A 217 5.37 6.55 -14.62
CA VAL A 217 5.83 5.91 -15.86
C VAL A 217 4.72 5.72 -16.89
N CYS A 218 3.47 6.02 -16.55
CA CYS A 218 2.34 5.85 -17.45
C CYS A 218 2.43 6.83 -18.65
N PRO A 219 2.60 6.36 -19.89
CA PRO A 219 2.64 7.24 -21.05
C PRO A 219 1.25 7.72 -21.46
N GLY A 220 0.22 6.94 -21.15
CA GLY A 220 -1.16 7.18 -21.55
C GLY A 220 -1.37 7.26 -23.05
N LEU A 221 -2.58 7.63 -23.44
CA LEU A 221 -2.94 7.88 -24.83
C LEU A 221 -2.65 9.34 -25.18
N LYS A 222 -1.79 9.58 -26.18
CA LYS A 222 -1.38 10.93 -26.61
C LYS A 222 -0.83 11.80 -25.46
N GLY A 223 -0.15 11.17 -24.49
CA GLY A 223 0.42 11.86 -23.32
C GLY A 223 -0.53 12.10 -22.16
N VAL A 224 -1.81 11.73 -22.29
CA VAL A 224 -2.79 11.79 -21.20
C VAL A 224 -2.69 10.50 -20.39
N LYS A 225 -2.27 10.59 -19.14
CA LYS A 225 -2.04 9.43 -18.26
C LYS A 225 -3.31 8.61 -18.03
N ALA A 226 -3.16 7.29 -18.02
CA ALA A 226 -4.23 6.35 -17.70
C ALA A 226 -4.32 6.01 -16.20
N LEU A 227 -3.45 6.58 -15.37
CA LEU A 227 -3.45 6.40 -13.92
C LEU A 227 -3.40 7.75 -13.23
N GLU A 228 -4.29 7.93 -12.27
CA GLU A 228 -4.39 9.10 -11.42
C GLU A 228 -4.34 8.68 -9.95
N MET A 229 -3.53 9.36 -9.14
CA MET A 229 -3.46 9.08 -7.70
C MET A 229 -4.61 9.79 -6.98
N VAL A 230 -5.45 9.04 -6.29
CA VAL A 230 -6.62 9.55 -5.55
C VAL A 230 -6.62 9.01 -4.11
N PRO A 231 -7.33 9.65 -3.16
CA PRO A 231 -7.43 9.17 -1.78
C PRO A 231 -7.95 7.73 -1.70
N LEU A 232 -7.35 6.90 -0.83
CA LEU A 232 -7.70 5.49 -0.65
C LEU A 232 -9.16 5.29 -0.23
N GLU A 233 -9.70 6.16 0.64
CA GLU A 233 -11.05 5.98 1.21
C GLU A 233 -12.13 5.81 0.13
N GLY A 234 -11.98 6.52 -0.99
CA GLY A 234 -12.90 6.42 -2.13
C GLY A 234 -12.72 5.17 -2.99
N GLN A 235 -11.68 4.35 -2.74
CA GLN A 235 -11.29 3.23 -3.61
C GLN A 235 -11.38 1.86 -2.91
N MET A 236 -11.86 1.81 -1.69
CA MET A 236 -11.95 0.56 -0.91
C MET A 236 -12.78 -0.53 -1.60
N GLY A 237 -13.76 -0.15 -2.43
CA GLY A 237 -14.55 -1.11 -3.22
C GLY A 237 -13.75 -1.91 -4.24
N GLU A 238 -12.60 -1.38 -4.70
CA GLU A 238 -11.74 -2.06 -5.67
C GLU A 238 -11.06 -3.32 -5.11
N ALA A 239 -10.98 -3.46 -3.78
CA ALA A 239 -10.47 -4.68 -3.15
C ALA A 239 -11.26 -5.93 -3.58
N ALA A 240 -12.59 -5.83 -3.72
CA ALA A 240 -13.43 -6.93 -4.18
C ALA A 240 -13.16 -7.29 -5.67
N ASN A 241 -12.91 -6.28 -6.50
CA ASN A 241 -12.56 -6.47 -7.91
C ASN A 241 -11.18 -7.14 -8.06
N TRP A 242 -10.21 -6.74 -7.24
CA TRP A 242 -8.91 -7.40 -7.17
C TRP A 242 -9.06 -8.87 -6.77
N ASP A 243 -9.75 -9.14 -5.68
CA ASP A 243 -9.99 -10.50 -5.18
C ASP A 243 -10.69 -11.37 -6.23
N TYR A 244 -11.66 -10.82 -6.95
CA TYR A 244 -12.30 -11.51 -8.05
C TYR A 244 -11.30 -11.91 -9.12
N CYS A 245 -10.46 -10.96 -9.56
CA CYS A 245 -9.47 -11.20 -10.60
C CYS A 245 -8.45 -12.27 -10.19
N VAL A 246 -7.95 -12.22 -8.96
CA VAL A 246 -6.95 -13.18 -8.46
C VAL A 246 -7.56 -14.60 -8.32
N LYS A 247 -8.81 -14.71 -7.85
CA LYS A 247 -9.45 -16.01 -7.56
C LYS A 247 -10.10 -16.66 -8.77
N ASN A 248 -10.63 -15.87 -9.70
CA ASN A 248 -11.53 -16.39 -10.75
C ASN A 248 -10.97 -16.24 -12.17
N VAL A 249 -10.05 -15.31 -12.41
CA VAL A 249 -9.49 -15.10 -13.75
C VAL A 249 -8.28 -15.99 -13.94
N LYS A 250 -8.36 -16.91 -14.91
CA LYS A 250 -7.25 -17.80 -15.24
C LYS A 250 -6.12 -17.03 -15.93
N SER A 251 -4.88 -17.37 -15.59
CA SER A 251 -3.71 -16.83 -16.29
C SER A 251 -3.81 -17.07 -17.80
N LYS A 252 -3.43 -16.09 -18.59
CA LYS A 252 -3.37 -16.17 -20.06
C LYS A 252 -1.91 -16.13 -20.55
N GLN A 253 -0.94 -16.46 -19.66
CA GLN A 253 0.49 -16.46 -20.01
C GLN A 253 0.83 -17.39 -21.18
N ASP A 254 0.11 -18.50 -21.32
CA ASP A 254 0.33 -19.47 -22.40
C ASP A 254 -0.10 -18.96 -23.79
N LEU A 255 -0.81 -17.83 -23.84
CA LEU A 255 -1.22 -17.19 -25.09
C LEU A 255 -0.15 -16.22 -25.62
N VAL A 256 0.95 -16.04 -24.91
CA VAL A 256 2.03 -15.10 -25.27
C VAL A 256 3.39 -15.67 -24.89
N ASP A 257 4.43 -15.22 -25.58
CA ASP A 257 5.80 -15.44 -25.10
C ASP A 257 6.11 -14.41 -23.99
N ILE A 258 6.06 -14.83 -22.74
CA ILE A 258 6.30 -13.99 -21.55
C ILE A 258 7.75 -13.49 -21.47
N LYS A 259 8.69 -14.09 -22.20
CA LYS A 259 10.10 -13.69 -22.24
C LYS A 259 10.40 -12.67 -23.34
N LEU A 260 9.45 -12.43 -24.26
CA LEU A 260 9.67 -11.56 -25.42
C LEU A 260 9.92 -10.09 -25.02
N ASN A 261 9.15 -9.58 -24.07
CA ASN A 261 9.25 -8.18 -23.62
C ASN A 261 8.56 -7.96 -22.25
N PRO A 262 8.83 -6.83 -21.56
CA PRO A 262 8.22 -6.51 -20.27
C PRO A 262 6.68 -6.49 -20.29
N LYS A 263 6.04 -6.07 -21.40
CA LYS A 263 4.58 -6.10 -21.51
C LYS A 263 4.04 -7.53 -21.36
N ASN A 264 4.62 -8.47 -22.08
CA ASN A 264 4.16 -9.85 -22.11
C ASN A 264 4.41 -10.55 -20.78
N SER A 265 5.54 -10.28 -20.11
CA SER A 265 5.86 -10.88 -18.80
C SER A 265 4.79 -10.58 -17.74
N GLN A 266 4.10 -9.44 -17.83
CA GLN A 266 3.08 -9.06 -16.87
C GLN A 266 1.76 -9.84 -17.01
N PHE A 267 1.54 -10.52 -18.14
CA PHE A 267 0.39 -11.43 -18.30
C PHE A 267 0.53 -12.74 -17.52
N ALA A 268 1.73 -13.04 -17.01
CA ALA A 268 1.91 -14.08 -16.01
C ALA A 268 1.31 -13.68 -14.64
N THR A 269 0.87 -12.42 -14.50
CA THR A 269 0.30 -11.86 -13.26
C THR A 269 1.14 -12.19 -12.01
N PRO A 270 2.44 -11.88 -11.99
CA PRO A 270 3.28 -12.19 -10.84
C PRO A 270 2.79 -11.41 -9.60
N LEU A 271 2.58 -12.12 -8.50
CA LEU A 271 2.17 -11.59 -7.22
C LEU A 271 3.28 -11.80 -6.19
N PHE A 272 3.30 -11.00 -5.13
CA PHE A 272 4.18 -11.28 -4.00
C PHE A 272 3.62 -12.40 -3.14
N GLU A 273 4.53 -13.22 -2.62
CA GLU A 273 4.21 -14.32 -1.70
C GLU A 273 4.00 -13.83 -0.26
N PHE A 274 4.60 -12.70 0.09
CA PHE A 274 4.56 -12.14 1.44
C PHE A 274 4.08 -10.68 1.40
N SER A 275 3.20 -10.32 2.34
CA SER A 275 2.80 -8.94 2.54
C SER A 275 3.93 -8.11 3.17
N GLY A 276 3.88 -6.79 2.99
CA GLY A 276 4.84 -5.87 3.59
C GLY A 276 6.25 -5.93 3.02
N ALA A 277 6.53 -6.77 2.01
CA ALA A 277 7.77 -6.71 1.25
C ALA A 277 7.93 -5.33 0.62
N CYS A 278 9.13 -4.75 0.64
CA CYS A 278 9.39 -3.46 0.06
C CYS A 278 10.53 -3.53 -0.97
N SER A 279 10.70 -2.46 -1.75
CA SER A 279 11.76 -2.39 -2.78
C SER A 279 13.18 -2.51 -2.22
N GLY A 280 13.34 -2.41 -0.90
CA GLY A 280 14.64 -2.56 -0.24
C GLY A 280 15.00 -4.00 0.13
N CYS A 281 14.01 -4.85 0.36
CA CYS A 281 14.27 -6.26 0.74
C CYS A 281 13.46 -7.27 -0.07
N GLY A 282 12.61 -6.80 -0.93
CA GLY A 282 11.85 -7.72 -1.73
C GLY A 282 11.11 -7.94 -2.44
#